data_c570552e95a3e143ec5868c7800a100a
#
_entry.id   c570552e95a3e143ec5868c7800a100a
#
_cell.length_a   1.000
_cell.length_b   1.000
_cell.length_c   1.000
_cell.angle_alpha   90.00
_cell.angle_beta   90.00
_cell.angle_gamma   90.00
#
_symmetry.space_group_name_H-M   'P 1'
#
loop_
_entity.id
_entity.type
_entity.pdbx_description
1 polymer ?
#
loop_
_entity_poly.entity_id
_entity_poly.type
_entity_poly.pdbx_seq_one_letter_code
_entity_poly.pdbx_strand_id
1 'polypeptide(L)'
;LLAWVMFRSAREHRSIALEADARHLVTDVWTSAGVLVGIAGAALTGWLWLDAVAAIAVALNILKEGVELVWRSSQGLMDSAVEPEVQATIDATLQQFVAAQAPGAVRFDHVSTRRAGQRQFVDMHLHMPADWTLRHAAELRGQVERALMTAVPGLRATIELLPTDVEAHFDDPRDDVKDAVK
;
A
#
# COMPACT_ATOMS: atom_id res chain seq x y z
N LEU A 1 -23.56 13.45 -14.42
CA LEU A 1 -24.42 12.48 -13.77
C LEU A 1 -23.67 11.15 -13.52
N LEU A 2 -23.07 10.55 -14.57
CA LEU A 2 -22.36 9.26 -14.46
C LEU A 2 -21.21 9.31 -13.45
N ALA A 3 -20.33 10.30 -13.51
CA ALA A 3 -19.24 10.47 -12.56
C ALA A 3 -19.72 10.56 -11.10
N TRP A 4 -20.81 11.23 -10.86
CA TRP A 4 -21.39 11.33 -9.49
C TRP A 4 -21.90 9.99 -8.96
N VAL A 5 -22.54 9.18 -9.81
CA VAL A 5 -22.96 7.82 -9.47
C VAL A 5 -21.74 6.95 -9.17
N MET A 6 -20.69 7.05 -10.00
CA MET A 6 -19.44 6.29 -9.80
C MET A 6 -18.73 6.69 -8.51
N PHE A 7 -18.65 7.98 -8.16
CA PHE A 7 -18.10 8.41 -6.87
C PHE A 7 -18.87 7.85 -5.67
N ARG A 8 -20.20 7.80 -5.78
CA ARG A 8 -21.05 7.22 -4.74
C ARG A 8 -20.79 5.73 -4.58
N SER A 9 -20.78 4.98 -5.68
CA SER A 9 -20.49 3.55 -5.68
C SER A 9 -19.04 3.25 -5.23
N ALA A 10 -18.07 4.09 -5.61
CA ALA A 10 -16.68 3.95 -5.16
C ALA A 10 -16.56 4.03 -3.63
N ARG A 11 -17.29 4.97 -3.01
CA ARG A 11 -17.33 5.11 -1.54
C ARG A 11 -18.03 3.93 -0.87
N GLU A 12 -19.16 3.47 -1.42
CA GLU A 12 -19.91 2.34 -0.86
C GLU A 12 -19.10 1.03 -0.90
N HIS A 13 -18.35 0.80 -1.98
CA HIS A 13 -17.59 -0.43 -2.19
C HIS A 13 -16.08 -0.30 -1.88
N ARG A 14 -15.62 0.86 -1.39
CA ARG A 14 -14.19 1.16 -1.12
C ARG A 14 -13.27 0.78 -2.29
N SER A 15 -13.73 0.99 -3.52
CA SER A 15 -13.01 0.64 -4.73
C SER A 15 -12.18 1.81 -5.23
N ILE A 16 -10.86 1.71 -5.06
CA ILE A 16 -9.89 2.71 -5.54
C ILE A 16 -9.95 2.84 -7.07
N ALA A 17 -10.16 1.73 -7.79
CA ALA A 17 -10.28 1.73 -9.24
C ALA A 17 -11.49 2.54 -9.70
N LEU A 18 -12.65 2.36 -9.06
CA LEU A 18 -13.87 3.08 -9.41
C LEU A 18 -13.77 4.57 -9.08
N GLU A 19 -13.04 4.94 -8.02
CA GLU A 19 -12.75 6.34 -7.70
C GLU A 19 -11.82 6.98 -8.74
N ALA A 20 -10.80 6.25 -9.19
CA ALA A 20 -9.89 6.72 -10.23
C ALA A 20 -10.62 6.97 -11.54
N ASP A 21 -11.49 6.03 -11.98
CA ASP A 21 -12.31 6.18 -13.17
C ASP A 21 -13.28 7.37 -13.07
N ALA A 22 -13.90 7.57 -11.91
CA ALA A 22 -14.79 8.71 -11.69
C ALA A 22 -14.06 10.06 -11.79
N ARG A 23 -12.82 10.15 -11.27
CA ARG A 23 -11.96 11.33 -11.41
C ARG A 23 -11.58 11.58 -12.87
N HIS A 24 -11.20 10.52 -13.59
CA HIS A 24 -10.86 10.60 -15.01
C HIS A 24 -12.02 11.16 -15.84
N LEU A 25 -13.25 10.63 -15.64
CA LEU A 25 -14.45 11.17 -16.30
C LEU A 25 -14.70 12.64 -16.01
N VAL A 26 -14.45 13.11 -14.79
CA VAL A 26 -14.60 14.54 -14.47
C VAL A 26 -13.56 15.37 -15.20
N THR A 27 -12.32 14.91 -15.27
CA THR A 27 -11.26 15.61 -16.00
C THR A 27 -11.57 15.67 -17.49
N ASP A 28 -12.07 14.59 -18.08
CA ASP A 28 -12.49 14.55 -19.49
C ASP A 28 -13.60 15.56 -19.81
N VAL A 29 -14.57 15.71 -18.90
CA VAL A 29 -15.62 16.73 -19.05
C VAL A 29 -15.03 18.14 -19.01
N TRP A 30 -14.11 18.42 -18.08
CA TRP A 30 -13.47 19.73 -17.97
C TRP A 30 -12.57 20.06 -19.16
N THR A 31 -11.80 19.09 -19.65
CA THR A 31 -10.95 19.29 -20.84
C THR A 31 -11.80 19.50 -22.08
N SER A 32 -12.88 18.72 -22.27
CA SER A 32 -13.82 18.88 -23.37
C SER A 32 -14.51 20.26 -23.35
N ALA A 33 -14.94 20.71 -22.17
CA ALA A 33 -15.51 22.05 -22.01
C ALA A 33 -14.49 23.14 -22.33
N GLY A 34 -13.23 22.97 -21.88
CA GLY A 34 -12.14 23.89 -22.19
C GLY A 34 -11.86 24.02 -23.70
N VAL A 35 -11.86 22.88 -24.41
CA VAL A 35 -11.70 22.83 -25.87
C VAL A 35 -12.84 23.57 -26.57
N LEU A 36 -14.09 23.29 -26.16
CA LEU A 36 -15.26 23.97 -26.76
C LEU A 36 -15.21 25.48 -26.55
N VAL A 37 -14.83 25.95 -25.35
CA VAL A 37 -14.65 27.37 -25.04
C VAL A 37 -13.50 27.97 -25.87
N GLY A 38 -12.39 27.26 -26.03
CA GLY A 38 -11.26 27.68 -26.87
C GLY A 38 -11.64 27.88 -28.33
N ILE A 39 -12.35 26.89 -28.91
CA ILE A 39 -12.84 26.95 -30.30
C ILE A 39 -13.86 28.08 -30.48
N ALA A 40 -14.83 28.20 -29.55
CA ALA A 40 -15.82 29.28 -29.61
C ALA A 40 -15.15 30.66 -29.48
N GLY A 41 -14.17 30.79 -28.57
CA GLY A 41 -13.39 32.01 -28.42
C GLY A 41 -12.60 32.37 -29.66
N ALA A 42 -11.93 31.42 -30.31
CA ALA A 42 -11.22 31.63 -31.56
C ALA A 42 -12.17 32.05 -32.70
N ALA A 43 -13.34 31.41 -32.81
CA ALA A 43 -14.35 31.73 -33.83
C ALA A 43 -14.97 33.13 -33.65
N LEU A 44 -15.19 33.56 -32.38
CA LEU A 44 -15.80 34.85 -32.08
C LEU A 44 -14.81 36.01 -32.15
N THR A 45 -13.55 35.79 -31.78
CA THR A 45 -12.52 36.84 -31.70
C THR A 45 -11.65 36.92 -32.96
N GLY A 46 -11.66 35.89 -33.81
CA GLY A 46 -10.74 35.76 -34.96
C GLY A 46 -9.28 35.46 -34.54
N TRP A 47 -9.02 35.21 -33.28
CA TRP A 47 -7.67 34.96 -32.77
C TRP A 47 -7.30 33.48 -32.92
N LEU A 48 -6.75 33.14 -34.08
CA LEU A 48 -6.37 31.74 -34.40
C LEU A 48 -5.35 31.15 -33.44
N TRP A 49 -4.57 31.96 -32.73
CA TRP A 49 -3.59 31.48 -31.75
C TRP A 49 -4.25 30.91 -30.49
N LEU A 50 -5.52 31.28 -30.19
CA LEU A 50 -6.26 30.69 -29.06
C LEU A 50 -6.47 29.18 -29.22
N ASP A 51 -6.73 28.74 -30.44
CA ASP A 51 -6.87 27.29 -30.72
C ASP A 51 -5.58 26.53 -30.46
N ALA A 52 -4.45 27.08 -30.92
CA ALA A 52 -3.14 26.48 -30.66
C ALA A 52 -2.80 26.41 -29.16
N VAL A 53 -3.13 27.44 -28.37
CA VAL A 53 -2.93 27.47 -26.93
C VAL A 53 -3.84 26.46 -26.23
N ALA A 54 -5.12 26.39 -26.64
CA ALA A 54 -6.04 25.39 -26.08
C ALA A 54 -5.56 23.95 -26.38
N ALA A 55 -5.11 23.69 -27.61
CA ALA A 55 -4.58 22.40 -28.01
C ALA A 55 -3.32 22.00 -27.18
N ILE A 56 -2.39 22.93 -26.96
CA ILE A 56 -1.20 22.70 -26.13
C ILE A 56 -1.61 22.43 -24.67
N ALA A 57 -2.55 23.21 -24.13
CA ALA A 57 -3.01 22.98 -22.74
C ALA A 57 -3.64 21.61 -22.56
N VAL A 58 -4.45 21.16 -23.51
CA VAL A 58 -5.05 19.80 -23.49
C VAL A 58 -3.97 18.73 -23.63
N ALA A 59 -3.00 18.90 -24.53
CA ALA A 59 -1.91 17.95 -24.72
C ALA A 59 -1.06 17.81 -23.46
N LEU A 60 -0.75 18.91 -22.76
CA LEU A 60 -0.02 18.89 -21.49
C LEU A 60 -0.83 18.20 -20.38
N ASN A 61 -2.15 18.42 -20.35
CA ASN A 61 -3.00 17.73 -19.37
C ASN A 61 -3.05 16.22 -19.62
N ILE A 62 -3.19 15.78 -20.87
CA ILE A 62 -3.15 14.36 -21.25
C ILE A 62 -1.80 13.74 -20.88
N LEU A 63 -0.70 14.44 -21.15
CA LEU A 63 0.64 13.98 -20.81
C LEU A 63 0.81 13.80 -19.29
N LYS A 64 0.35 14.79 -18.51
CA LYS A 64 0.37 14.72 -17.04
C LYS A 64 -0.42 13.51 -16.54
N GLU A 65 -1.63 13.30 -17.03
CA GLU A 65 -2.46 12.15 -16.62
C GLU A 65 -1.83 10.82 -17.01
N GLY A 66 -1.26 10.75 -18.22
CA GLY A 66 -0.54 9.56 -18.67
C GLY A 66 0.65 9.22 -17.78
N VAL A 67 1.46 10.21 -17.42
CA VAL A 67 2.59 10.03 -16.49
C VAL A 67 2.11 9.59 -15.11
N GLU A 68 1.05 10.21 -14.57
CA GLU A 68 0.48 9.85 -13.28
C GLU A 68 -0.07 8.43 -13.29
N LEU A 69 -0.72 8.01 -14.37
CA LEU A 69 -1.22 6.63 -14.53
C LEU A 69 -0.08 5.60 -14.54
N VAL A 70 0.97 5.86 -15.33
CA VAL A 70 2.17 5.00 -15.36
C VAL A 70 2.82 4.92 -13.98
N TRP A 71 2.96 6.07 -13.30
CA TRP A 71 3.53 6.11 -11.96
C TRP A 71 2.72 5.29 -10.95
N ARG A 72 1.40 5.45 -10.94
CA ARG A 72 0.51 4.65 -10.06
C ARG A 72 0.55 3.16 -10.39
N SER A 73 0.57 2.81 -11.68
CA SER A 73 0.69 1.42 -12.11
C SER A 73 2.01 0.80 -11.67
N SER A 74 3.11 1.53 -11.77
CA SER A 74 4.43 1.04 -11.34
C SER A 74 4.50 0.86 -9.82
N GLN A 75 3.90 1.77 -9.04
CA GLN A 75 3.83 1.62 -7.58
C GLN A 75 2.95 0.43 -7.15
N GLY A 76 1.91 0.10 -7.92
CA GLY A 76 1.08 -1.07 -7.65
C GLY A 76 1.77 -2.40 -7.93
N LEU A 77 2.86 -2.38 -8.72
CA LEU A 77 3.72 -3.54 -9.02
C LEU A 77 4.91 -3.66 -8.07
N MET A 78 5.28 -2.59 -7.40
CA MET A 78 6.29 -2.61 -6.34
C MET A 78 5.56 -2.87 -5.02
N ASP A 79 6.00 -3.87 -4.26
CA ASP A 79 5.52 -4.16 -2.91
C ASP A 79 5.65 -2.90 -2.04
N SER A 80 4.61 -2.06 -2.06
CA SER A 80 4.57 -0.88 -1.20
C SER A 80 4.32 -1.34 0.23
N ALA A 81 5.10 -0.83 1.16
CA ALA A 81 4.84 -1.00 2.58
C ALA A 81 3.41 -0.52 2.92
N VAL A 82 2.85 -1.05 3.99
CA VAL A 82 1.56 -0.56 4.51
C VAL A 82 1.68 0.89 4.99
N GLU A 83 0.55 1.57 5.15
CA GLU A 83 0.50 2.94 5.65
C GLU A 83 1.14 3.04 7.05
N PRO A 84 1.81 4.16 7.38
CA PRO A 84 2.50 4.31 8.68
C PRO A 84 1.62 4.08 9.90
N GLU A 85 0.32 4.40 9.81
CA GLU A 85 -0.65 4.18 10.89
C GLU A 85 -0.92 2.69 11.10
N VAL A 86 -0.96 1.91 10.02
CA VAL A 86 -1.11 0.45 10.07
C VAL A 86 0.14 -0.18 10.65
N GLN A 87 1.32 0.27 10.23
CA GLN A 87 2.59 -0.19 10.78
C GLN A 87 2.66 0.07 12.28
N ALA A 88 2.32 1.27 12.75
CA ALA A 88 2.27 1.60 14.17
C ALA A 88 1.28 0.72 14.96
N THR A 89 0.15 0.36 14.36
CA THR A 89 -0.84 -0.54 14.97
C THR A 89 -0.30 -1.97 15.11
N ILE A 90 0.41 -2.46 14.08
CA ILE A 90 1.09 -3.76 14.11
C ILE A 90 2.13 -3.76 15.22
N ASP A 91 3.02 -2.77 15.24
CA ASP A 91 4.11 -2.67 16.22
C ASP A 91 3.59 -2.59 17.65
N ALA A 92 2.54 -1.79 17.90
CA ALA A 92 1.89 -1.69 19.21
C ALA A 92 1.28 -3.03 19.65
N THR A 93 0.67 -3.76 18.72
CA THR A 93 0.09 -5.08 19.01
C THR A 93 1.18 -6.08 19.37
N LEU A 94 2.27 -6.13 18.61
CA LEU A 94 3.40 -7.04 18.89
C LEU A 94 4.07 -6.72 20.24
N GLN A 95 4.25 -5.43 20.57
CA GLN A 95 4.80 -5.01 21.86
C GLN A 95 3.97 -5.47 23.04
N GLN A 96 2.63 -5.51 22.92
CA GLN A 96 1.77 -6.03 23.98
C GLN A 96 2.03 -7.52 24.26
N PHE A 97 2.27 -8.31 23.21
CA PHE A 97 2.61 -9.73 23.37
C PHE A 97 3.99 -9.93 24.00
N VAL A 98 4.98 -9.12 23.60
CA VAL A 98 6.31 -9.16 24.24
C VAL A 98 6.21 -8.80 25.72
N ALA A 99 5.46 -7.75 26.07
CA ALA A 99 5.29 -7.31 27.45
C ALA A 99 4.51 -8.31 28.34
N ALA A 100 3.68 -9.16 27.73
CA ALA A 100 2.91 -10.20 28.44
C ALA A 100 3.73 -11.45 28.78
N GLN A 101 4.93 -11.60 28.22
CA GLN A 101 5.82 -12.72 28.45
C GLN A 101 6.96 -12.34 29.40
N ALA A 102 7.69 -13.34 29.90
CA ALA A 102 8.89 -13.08 30.69
C ALA A 102 9.91 -12.26 29.87
N PRO A 103 10.64 -11.32 30.49
CA PRO A 103 11.61 -10.48 29.78
C PRO A 103 12.59 -11.32 28.95
N GLY A 104 12.65 -11.05 27.64
CA GLY A 104 13.53 -11.75 26.70
C GLY A 104 13.07 -13.15 26.28
N ALA A 105 11.93 -13.65 26.75
CA ALA A 105 11.43 -14.98 26.36
C ALA A 105 10.91 -14.98 24.92
N VAL A 106 10.35 -13.86 24.47
CA VAL A 106 9.76 -13.72 23.12
C VAL A 106 10.29 -12.46 22.45
N ARG A 107 10.64 -12.59 21.18
CA ARG A 107 11.08 -11.48 20.33
C ARG A 107 10.42 -11.61 18.95
N PHE A 108 9.98 -10.48 18.40
CA PHE A 108 9.57 -10.39 17.02
C PHE A 108 10.65 -9.61 16.24
N ASP A 109 11.02 -10.13 15.08
CA ASP A 109 11.90 -9.42 14.15
C ASP A 109 11.52 -9.70 12.69
N HIS A 110 12.26 -9.10 11.76
CA HIS A 110 12.01 -9.17 10.33
C HIS A 110 10.55 -8.86 9.95
N VAL A 111 9.92 -7.91 10.66
CA VAL A 111 8.56 -7.47 10.38
C VAL A 111 8.53 -6.76 9.03
N SER A 112 8.16 -7.50 8.01
CA SER A 112 8.01 -7.01 6.64
C SER A 112 6.54 -6.88 6.30
N THR A 113 6.13 -5.73 5.85
CA THR A 113 4.74 -5.46 5.49
C THR A 113 4.62 -5.15 4.01
N ARG A 114 3.58 -5.67 3.37
CA ARG A 114 3.28 -5.40 1.97
C ARG A 114 1.79 -5.27 1.74
N ARG A 115 1.44 -4.48 0.74
CA ARG A 115 0.06 -4.27 0.32
C ARG A 115 -0.13 -4.79 -1.11
N ALA A 116 -1.11 -5.64 -1.31
CA ALA A 116 -1.53 -6.13 -2.61
C ALA A 116 -3.03 -5.84 -2.82
N GLY A 117 -3.33 -4.76 -3.51
CA GLY A 117 -4.69 -4.27 -3.73
C GLY A 117 -5.38 -3.89 -2.42
N GLN A 118 -6.46 -4.60 -2.08
CA GLN A 118 -7.22 -4.36 -0.85
C GLN A 118 -6.73 -5.20 0.35
N ARG A 119 -5.75 -6.09 0.13
CA ARG A 119 -5.20 -6.96 1.16
C ARG A 119 -3.87 -6.43 1.65
N GLN A 120 -3.65 -6.59 2.93
CA GLN A 120 -2.40 -6.27 3.60
C GLN A 120 -1.79 -7.56 4.12
N PHE A 121 -0.48 -7.67 4.01
CA PHE A 121 0.28 -8.83 4.46
C PHE A 121 1.37 -8.36 5.40
N VAL A 122 1.61 -9.14 6.43
CA VAL A 122 2.76 -9.00 7.31
C VAL A 122 3.43 -10.35 7.45
N ASP A 123 4.71 -10.39 7.16
CA ASP A 123 5.57 -11.55 7.35
C ASP A 123 6.56 -11.20 8.47
N MET A 124 6.73 -12.10 9.46
CA MET A 124 7.59 -11.85 10.61
C MET A 124 8.10 -13.15 11.22
N HIS A 125 9.15 -13.03 12.00
CA HIS A 125 9.64 -14.12 12.84
C HIS A 125 9.20 -13.92 14.30
N LEU A 126 8.87 -15.02 14.93
CA LEU A 126 8.61 -15.13 16.37
C LEU A 126 9.68 -16.02 16.98
N HIS A 127 10.63 -15.40 17.67
CA HIS A 127 11.65 -16.10 18.44
C HIS A 127 11.13 -16.45 19.81
N MET A 128 11.39 -17.69 20.23
CA MET A 128 10.94 -18.23 21.50
C MET A 128 11.97 -19.21 22.07
N PRO A 129 11.89 -19.55 23.38
CA PRO A 129 12.77 -20.56 23.99
C PRO A 129 12.69 -21.91 23.26
N ALA A 130 13.87 -22.53 23.03
CA ALA A 130 13.96 -23.80 22.31
C ALA A 130 13.31 -24.97 23.03
N ASP A 131 13.11 -24.86 24.35
CA ASP A 131 12.45 -25.84 25.17
C ASP A 131 10.91 -25.80 25.13
N TRP A 132 10.33 -24.80 24.46
CA TRP A 132 8.90 -24.75 24.29
C TRP A 132 8.39 -25.87 23.37
N THR A 133 7.26 -26.44 23.75
CA THR A 133 6.61 -27.41 22.89
C THR A 133 6.01 -26.73 21.67
N LEU A 134 6.00 -27.44 20.54
CA LEU A 134 5.36 -26.92 19.30
C LEU A 134 3.90 -26.52 19.53
N ARG A 135 3.19 -27.20 20.43
CA ARG A 135 1.82 -26.84 20.81
C ARG A 135 1.76 -25.43 21.42
N HIS A 136 2.62 -25.16 22.39
CA HIS A 136 2.66 -23.85 23.07
C HIS A 136 3.03 -22.72 22.10
N ALA A 137 4.03 -22.98 21.27
CA ALA A 137 4.43 -22.05 20.21
C ALA A 137 3.30 -21.77 19.21
N ALA A 138 2.59 -22.80 18.77
CA ALA A 138 1.47 -22.65 17.83
C ALA A 138 0.27 -21.92 18.47
N GLU A 139 0.02 -22.10 19.77
CA GLU A 139 -1.01 -21.37 20.51
C GLU A 139 -0.70 -19.87 20.56
N LEU A 140 0.54 -19.51 20.92
CA LEU A 140 0.98 -18.11 20.94
C LEU A 140 0.90 -17.49 19.54
N ARG A 141 1.43 -18.17 18.51
CA ARG A 141 1.31 -17.73 17.11
C ARG A 141 -0.14 -17.43 16.76
N GLY A 142 -1.06 -18.36 17.07
CA GLY A 142 -2.48 -18.18 16.75
C GLY A 142 -3.14 -17.04 17.54
N GLN A 143 -2.66 -16.71 18.74
CA GLN A 143 -3.13 -15.55 19.48
C GLN A 143 -2.65 -14.25 18.82
N VAL A 144 -1.37 -14.16 18.46
CA VAL A 144 -0.78 -13.01 17.76
C VAL A 144 -1.49 -12.77 16.42
N GLU A 145 -1.66 -13.82 15.62
CA GLU A 145 -2.35 -13.74 14.32
C GLU A 145 -3.77 -13.18 14.47
N ARG A 146 -4.56 -13.71 15.41
CA ARG A 146 -5.92 -13.21 15.65
C ARG A 146 -5.95 -11.76 16.13
N ALA A 147 -5.02 -11.39 17.01
CA ALA A 147 -4.94 -10.02 17.51
C ALA A 147 -4.61 -9.02 16.38
N LEU A 148 -3.65 -9.35 15.53
CA LEU A 148 -3.27 -8.55 14.37
C LEU A 148 -4.43 -8.43 13.37
N MET A 149 -5.13 -9.53 13.05
CA MET A 149 -6.29 -9.50 12.15
C MET A 149 -7.47 -8.72 12.73
N THR A 150 -7.59 -8.65 14.04
CA THR A 150 -8.62 -7.85 14.71
C THR A 150 -8.25 -6.38 14.72
N ALA A 151 -6.98 -6.05 14.97
CA ALA A 151 -6.49 -4.68 14.99
C ALA A 151 -6.46 -4.04 13.59
N VAL A 152 -6.15 -4.83 12.56
CA VAL A 152 -6.04 -4.38 11.17
C VAL A 152 -6.95 -5.22 10.27
N PRO A 153 -8.16 -4.74 9.94
CA PRO A 153 -9.08 -5.47 9.07
C PRO A 153 -8.50 -5.72 7.67
N GLY A 154 -8.54 -6.98 7.23
CA GLY A 154 -8.01 -7.40 5.93
C GLY A 154 -6.52 -7.75 5.92
N LEU A 155 -5.85 -7.68 7.08
CA LEU A 155 -4.48 -8.15 7.25
C LEU A 155 -4.41 -9.68 7.22
N ARG A 156 -3.35 -10.20 6.60
CA ARG A 156 -2.91 -11.59 6.72
C ARG A 156 -1.52 -11.61 7.30
N ALA A 157 -1.33 -12.37 8.36
CA ALA A 157 -0.05 -12.53 9.02
C ALA A 157 0.54 -13.92 8.70
N THR A 158 1.81 -13.94 8.32
CA THR A 158 2.64 -15.14 8.26
C THR A 158 3.67 -15.02 9.38
N ILE A 159 3.70 -15.98 10.29
CA ILE A 159 4.58 -15.95 11.44
C ILE A 159 5.43 -17.22 11.43
N GLU A 160 6.71 -17.05 11.19
CA GLU A 160 7.70 -18.13 11.29
C GLU A 160 8.14 -18.28 12.74
N LEU A 161 8.20 -19.52 13.21
CA LEU A 161 8.57 -19.85 14.57
C LEU A 161 10.04 -20.26 14.62
N LEU A 162 10.85 -19.52 15.35
CA LEU A 162 12.30 -19.75 15.47
C LEU A 162 12.71 -19.87 16.94
N PRO A 163 13.67 -20.74 17.28
CA PRO A 163 14.32 -20.70 18.59
C PRO A 163 15.10 -19.39 18.76
N THR A 164 15.21 -18.91 20.00
CA THR A 164 15.90 -17.64 20.32
C THR A 164 17.39 -17.65 19.94
N ASP A 165 18.00 -18.81 19.86
CA ASP A 165 19.41 -19.04 19.51
C ASP A 165 19.64 -19.23 17.99
N VAL A 166 18.58 -19.18 17.19
CA VAL A 166 18.66 -19.32 15.74
C VAL A 166 18.26 -17.99 15.10
N GLU A 167 19.15 -17.42 14.30
CA GLU A 167 18.82 -16.31 13.38
C GLU A 167 18.38 -16.92 12.05
N ALA A 168 17.31 -16.37 11.45
CA ALA A 168 16.93 -16.77 10.12
C ALA A 168 17.96 -16.26 9.12
N HIS A 169 18.54 -17.17 8.36
CA HIS A 169 19.38 -16.79 7.22
C HIS A 169 18.46 -16.32 6.10
N PHE A 170 18.49 -15.02 5.85
CA PHE A 170 17.97 -14.49 4.59
C PHE A 170 19.09 -14.57 3.55
N ASP A 171 18.75 -15.02 2.36
CA ASP A 171 19.61 -14.94 1.17
C ASP A 171 19.77 -13.47 0.69
N ASP A 172 20.03 -12.52 1.58
CA ASP A 172 20.49 -11.18 1.20
C ASP A 172 22.01 -11.22 1.11
N PRO A 173 22.59 -11.08 -0.12
CA PRO A 173 24.05 -11.06 -0.32
C PRO A 173 24.77 -9.99 0.51
N ARG A 174 24.04 -9.07 1.14
CA ARG A 174 24.57 -8.02 2.02
C ARG A 174 24.73 -8.47 3.48
N ASP A 175 24.06 -9.53 3.90
CA ASP A 175 24.21 -10.07 5.24
C ASP A 175 25.47 -10.95 5.36
N ASP A 176 25.87 -11.63 4.29
CA ASP A 176 27.10 -12.42 4.25
C ASP A 176 28.39 -11.57 4.43
N VAL A 177 28.31 -10.26 4.15
CA VAL A 177 29.46 -9.34 4.27
C VAL A 177 29.71 -8.91 5.72
N LYS A 178 28.72 -8.96 6.60
CA LYS A 178 28.87 -8.54 8.01
C LYS A 178 29.51 -9.62 8.88
N ASP A 179 29.33 -10.90 8.53
CA ASP A 179 29.89 -12.01 9.28
C ASP A 179 31.34 -12.36 8.84
N ALA A 180 31.75 -11.89 7.66
CA ALA A 180 33.11 -12.10 7.14
C ALA A 180 34.17 -11.13 7.72
N VAL A 181 33.79 -10.17 8.56
CA VAL A 181 34.66 -9.11 9.14
C VAL A 181 34.83 -9.24 10.66
N LYS A 182 34.65 -10.44 11.22
CA LYS A 182 35.01 -10.71 12.62
C LYS A 182 36.18 -11.67 12.74
#